data_b321da59a920871efe90c1760def6c3a
#
_entry.id   b321da59a920871efe90c1760def6c3a
#
_cell.length_a   1.000
_cell.length_b   1.000
_cell.length_c   1.000
_cell.angle_alpha   90.00
_cell.angle_beta   90.00
_cell.angle_gamma   90.00
#
_symmetry.space_group_name_H-M   'P 1'
#
loop_
_entity.id
_entity.type
_entity.pdbx_description
1 polymer ?
#
loop_
_entity_poly.entity_id
_entity_poly.type
_entity_poly.pdbx_seq_one_letter_code
_entity_poly.pdbx_strand_id
1 'polypeptide(L)'
;VTLEYYADKKREYKSEPACYLGTVGSNANQIDWRVIEHPTGTARYRMAGINTKVDGKDMLVFIGGSTNPYNYNGVGYNGTASEPDSKVWVFSPGEKRWLTAADTTPVMDLRSLIEIDGEVYSVGGMTSGQQVSGKLIKHPIKLQ
;
A
#
# COMPACT_ATOMS: atom_id res chain seq x y z
N VAL A 1 9.62 2.22 -4.26
CA VAL A 1 10.50 3.40 -4.12
C VAL A 1 11.74 3.19 -4.95
N THR A 2 12.02 4.14 -5.83
CA THR A 2 13.21 4.14 -6.69
C THR A 2 14.24 5.10 -6.13
N LEU A 3 15.52 4.73 -6.20
CA LEU A 3 16.65 5.59 -5.89
C LEU A 3 17.27 6.05 -7.22
N GLU A 4 17.27 7.35 -7.46
CA GLU A 4 17.94 7.94 -8.61
C GLU A 4 19.25 8.60 -8.21
N TYR A 5 20.27 8.44 -9.06
CA TYR A 5 21.57 9.10 -8.92
C TYR A 5 21.73 10.13 -10.02
N TYR A 6 22.00 11.36 -9.63
CA TYR A 6 22.32 12.44 -10.55
C TYR A 6 23.83 12.64 -10.74
N ALA A 7 24.22 13.29 -11.81
CA ALA A 7 25.61 13.57 -12.12
C ALA A 7 26.36 14.35 -11.03
N ASP A 8 25.65 15.14 -10.24
CA ASP A 8 26.17 15.89 -9.09
C ASP A 8 26.26 15.07 -7.80
N LYS A 9 26.05 13.73 -7.88
CA LYS A 9 26.02 12.78 -6.76
C LYS A 9 24.90 13.00 -5.74
N LYS A 10 23.91 13.83 -6.04
CA LYS A 10 22.69 13.88 -5.25
C LYS A 10 21.89 12.61 -5.45
N ARG A 11 21.23 12.19 -4.37
CA ARG A 11 20.29 11.06 -4.36
C ARG A 11 18.90 11.59 -4.17
N GLU A 12 17.98 11.17 -5.01
CA GLU A 12 16.57 11.47 -4.84
C GLU A 12 15.79 10.18 -4.71
N TYR A 13 14.88 10.13 -3.75
CA TYR A 13 13.97 9.01 -3.54
C TYR A 13 12.62 9.35 -4.15
N LYS A 14 12.17 8.53 -5.09
CA LYS A 14 10.86 8.66 -5.70
C LYS A 14 10.03 7.42 -5.42
N SER A 15 8.71 7.62 -5.27
CA SER A 15 7.73 6.54 -5.30
C SER A 15 7.33 6.28 -6.74
N GLU A 16 7.56 5.05 -7.23
CA GLU A 16 7.21 4.65 -8.58
C GLU A 16 5.79 4.09 -8.61
N PRO A 17 4.84 4.70 -9.35
CA PRO A 17 3.45 4.25 -9.42
C PRO A 17 3.24 3.13 -10.45
N ALA A 18 4.12 2.15 -10.52
CA ALA A 18 4.00 1.01 -11.40
C ALA A 18 3.32 -0.16 -10.68
N CYS A 19 2.34 -0.78 -11.34
CA CYS A 19 1.68 -1.98 -10.88
C CYS A 19 1.86 -3.12 -11.89
N TYR A 20 2.14 -4.31 -11.38
CA TYR A 20 2.34 -5.51 -12.19
C TYR A 20 1.44 -6.63 -11.67
N LEU A 21 0.79 -7.33 -12.59
CA LEU A 21 0.03 -8.54 -12.29
C LEU A 21 0.80 -9.74 -12.85
N GLY A 22 1.22 -10.64 -11.95
CA GLY A 22 1.84 -11.91 -12.31
C GLY A 22 0.81 -13.03 -12.29
N THR A 23 0.75 -13.81 -13.34
CA THR A 23 -0.07 -15.03 -13.41
C THR A 23 0.84 -16.24 -13.43
N VAL A 24 0.69 -17.13 -12.46
CA VAL A 24 1.39 -18.41 -12.44
C VAL A 24 0.69 -19.35 -13.42
N GLY A 25 1.43 -19.83 -14.42
CA GLY A 25 0.91 -20.77 -15.40
C GLY A 25 0.82 -22.20 -14.86
N SER A 26 0.42 -23.15 -15.69
CA SER A 26 0.41 -24.57 -15.38
C SER A 26 1.79 -25.14 -15.02
N ASN A 27 2.84 -24.51 -15.52
CA ASN A 27 4.21 -24.73 -15.10
C ASN A 27 4.57 -23.71 -14.02
N ALA A 28 4.68 -24.14 -12.75
CA ALA A 28 4.94 -23.27 -11.60
C ALA A 28 6.31 -22.55 -11.65
N ASN A 29 7.16 -22.87 -12.62
CA ASN A 29 8.47 -22.23 -12.82
C ASN A 29 8.38 -20.96 -13.70
N GLN A 30 7.18 -20.62 -14.20
CA GLN A 30 6.98 -19.48 -15.07
C GLN A 30 5.86 -18.60 -14.55
N ILE A 31 6.10 -17.29 -14.53
CA ILE A 31 5.12 -16.25 -14.22
C ILE A 31 5.00 -15.32 -15.41
N ASP A 32 3.80 -15.19 -15.93
CA ASP A 32 3.48 -14.24 -16.97
C ASP A 32 3.13 -12.89 -16.35
N TRP A 33 4.00 -11.90 -16.56
CA TRP A 33 3.86 -10.56 -16.03
C TRP A 33 3.20 -9.61 -17.04
N ARG A 34 2.30 -8.78 -16.54
CA ARG A 34 1.76 -7.66 -17.31
C ARG A 34 1.66 -6.42 -16.44
N VAL A 35 1.84 -5.27 -17.07
CA VAL A 35 1.59 -3.96 -16.43
C VAL A 35 0.09 -3.77 -16.34
N ILE A 36 -0.37 -3.30 -15.19
CA ILE A 36 -1.75 -2.82 -14.97
C ILE A 36 -1.71 -1.35 -14.57
N GLU A 37 -2.80 -0.64 -14.86
CA GLU A 37 -2.91 0.76 -14.49
C GLU A 37 -2.83 0.93 -12.96
N HIS A 38 -2.12 1.96 -12.51
CA HIS A 38 -2.08 2.31 -11.11
C HIS A 38 -3.38 3.03 -10.70
N PRO A 39 -3.97 2.73 -9.53
CA PRO A 39 -5.31 3.24 -9.17
C PRO A 39 -5.40 4.76 -9.06
N THR A 40 -4.29 5.43 -8.77
CA THR A 40 -4.27 6.89 -8.55
C THR A 40 -3.15 7.61 -9.30
N GLY A 41 -2.22 6.90 -9.92
CA GLY A 41 -0.98 7.48 -10.47
C GLY A 41 0.02 7.99 -9.42
N THR A 42 -0.28 7.84 -8.13
CA THR A 42 0.59 8.26 -7.02
C THR A 42 0.86 7.09 -6.09
N ALA A 43 2.07 6.56 -6.12
CA ALA A 43 2.46 5.44 -5.28
C ALA A 43 2.56 5.83 -3.79
N ARG A 44 2.41 4.84 -2.92
CA ARG A 44 2.59 5.00 -1.47
C ARG A 44 3.75 4.14 -0.98
N TYR A 45 4.56 4.73 -0.12
CA TYR A 45 5.67 4.09 0.54
C TYR A 45 5.23 3.43 1.84
N ARG A 46 5.64 2.19 2.06
CA ARG A 46 5.32 1.39 3.27
C ARG A 46 3.83 1.26 3.56
N MET A 47 3.03 1.08 2.53
CA MET A 47 1.70 0.51 2.66
C MET A 47 1.79 -1.01 2.83
N ALA A 48 0.74 -1.63 3.31
CA ALA A 48 0.62 -3.08 3.40
C ALA A 48 -0.56 -3.59 2.58
N GLY A 49 -0.47 -4.84 2.14
CA GLY A 49 -1.51 -5.51 1.38
C GLY A 49 -1.91 -6.85 2.00
N ILE A 50 -3.14 -7.27 1.72
CA ILE A 50 -3.69 -8.55 2.13
C ILE A 50 -4.67 -9.07 1.08
N ASN A 51 -4.76 -10.40 0.95
CA ASN A 51 -5.88 -11.05 0.28
C ASN A 51 -6.97 -11.32 1.31
N THR A 52 -8.17 -10.84 1.06
CA THR A 52 -9.34 -11.04 1.94
C THR A 52 -10.63 -11.09 1.12
N LYS A 53 -11.73 -11.55 1.73
CA LYS A 53 -13.05 -11.52 1.09
C LYS A 53 -13.76 -10.20 1.38
N VAL A 54 -14.17 -9.52 0.30
CA VAL A 54 -15.04 -8.35 0.37
C VAL A 54 -16.31 -8.68 -0.41
N ASP A 55 -17.46 -8.58 0.22
CA ASP A 55 -18.77 -8.99 -0.35
C ASP A 55 -18.74 -10.42 -0.94
N GLY A 56 -18.05 -11.34 -0.23
CA GLY A 56 -17.94 -12.74 -0.61
C GLY A 56 -16.97 -13.06 -1.75
N LYS A 57 -16.30 -12.07 -2.33
CA LYS A 57 -15.32 -12.21 -3.42
C LYS A 57 -13.90 -12.01 -2.91
N ASP A 58 -12.95 -12.78 -3.45
CA ASP A 58 -11.52 -12.60 -3.15
C ASP A 58 -11.00 -11.29 -3.74
N MET A 59 -10.42 -10.46 -2.89
CA MET A 59 -9.88 -9.15 -3.23
C MET A 59 -8.48 -8.96 -2.68
N LEU A 60 -7.65 -8.21 -3.39
CA LEU A 60 -6.39 -7.70 -2.87
C LEU A 60 -6.62 -6.29 -2.33
N VAL A 61 -6.44 -6.11 -1.03
CA VAL A 61 -6.65 -4.85 -0.33
C VAL A 61 -5.33 -4.26 0.10
N PHE A 62 -5.13 -2.96 -0.15
CA PHE A 62 -3.91 -2.22 0.18
C PHE A 62 -4.27 -1.00 1.02
N ILE A 63 -3.61 -0.85 2.16
CA ILE A 63 -3.92 0.18 3.17
C ILE A 63 -2.66 0.86 3.65
N GLY A 64 -2.81 2.12 4.03
CA GLY A 64 -1.78 2.89 4.70
C GLY A 64 -0.64 3.35 3.80
N GLY A 65 0.49 3.64 4.43
CA GLY A 65 1.65 4.23 3.77
C GLY A 65 1.55 5.74 3.63
N SER A 66 2.52 6.33 2.96
CA SER A 66 2.58 7.76 2.68
C SER A 66 3.03 8.00 1.25
N THR A 67 2.55 9.07 0.63
CA THR A 67 3.01 9.52 -0.68
C THR A 67 4.40 10.15 -0.64
N ASN A 68 4.86 10.55 0.55
CA ASN A 68 6.21 11.09 0.78
C ASN A 68 7.10 10.00 1.41
N PRO A 69 8.08 9.43 0.68
CA PRO A 69 9.02 8.44 1.24
C PRO A 69 9.84 9.03 2.39
N TYR A 70 10.03 8.26 3.45
CA TYR A 70 10.54 8.77 4.72
C TYR A 70 11.57 7.84 5.40
N ASN A 71 12.34 8.43 6.32
CA ASN A 71 13.25 7.75 7.22
C ASN A 71 12.53 7.08 8.40
N TYR A 72 13.25 6.38 9.25
CA TYR A 72 12.72 5.66 10.42
C TYR A 72 11.94 6.54 11.41
N ASN A 73 12.21 7.85 11.41
CA ASN A 73 11.54 8.82 12.27
C ASN A 73 10.29 9.48 11.62
N GLY A 74 9.89 9.03 10.43
CA GLY A 74 8.75 9.57 9.70
C GLY A 74 9.01 10.88 8.97
N VAL A 75 10.25 11.40 9.01
CA VAL A 75 10.64 12.58 8.23
C VAL A 75 11.05 12.13 6.82
N GLY A 76 10.43 12.73 5.82
CA GLY A 76 10.71 12.44 4.42
C GLY A 76 12.14 12.73 4.02
N TYR A 77 12.62 12.05 2.98
CA TYR A 77 13.96 12.29 2.42
C TYR A 77 14.12 13.71 1.84
N ASN A 78 13.01 14.39 1.60
CA ASN A 78 12.95 15.81 1.23
C ASN A 78 12.97 16.77 2.43
N GLY A 79 13.14 16.26 3.66
CA GLY A 79 13.14 17.05 4.89
C GLY A 79 11.75 17.43 5.43
N THR A 80 10.68 17.03 4.75
CA THR A 80 9.30 17.31 5.19
C THR A 80 8.74 16.10 5.93
N ALA A 81 8.01 16.33 7.03
CA ALA A 81 7.31 15.28 7.74
C ALA A 81 6.32 14.54 6.81
N SER A 82 6.33 13.22 6.86
CA SER A 82 5.41 12.40 6.07
C SER A 82 4.15 12.10 6.88
N GLU A 83 3.02 12.18 6.21
CA GLU A 83 1.72 11.90 6.82
C GLU A 83 1.12 10.62 6.24
N PRO A 84 0.39 9.85 7.04
CA PRO A 84 -0.25 8.62 6.62
C PRO A 84 -1.45 8.90 5.70
N ASP A 85 -1.64 8.03 4.72
CA ASP A 85 -2.77 8.07 3.79
C ASP A 85 -3.95 7.25 4.33
N SER A 86 -5.18 7.74 4.13
CA SER A 86 -6.44 7.10 4.52
C SER A 86 -7.06 6.24 3.42
N LYS A 87 -6.60 6.37 2.18
CA LYS A 87 -7.20 5.69 1.02
C LYS A 87 -7.00 4.18 1.07
N VAL A 88 -8.06 3.45 0.78
CA VAL A 88 -8.03 2.01 0.58
C VAL A 88 -8.03 1.72 -0.92
N TRP A 89 -7.07 0.93 -1.37
CA TRP A 89 -7.05 0.42 -2.73
C TRP A 89 -7.50 -1.04 -2.74
N VAL A 90 -8.48 -1.36 -3.56
CA VAL A 90 -9.00 -2.71 -3.71
C VAL A 90 -8.85 -3.14 -5.15
N PHE A 91 -8.14 -4.24 -5.39
CA PHE A 91 -8.03 -4.84 -6.70
C PHE A 91 -8.84 -6.13 -6.76
N SER A 92 -9.70 -6.25 -7.76
CA SER A 92 -10.45 -7.47 -8.06
C SER A 92 -9.66 -8.35 -9.04
N PRO A 93 -9.07 -9.48 -8.59
CA PRO A 93 -8.36 -10.38 -9.50
C PRO A 93 -9.28 -11.00 -10.55
N GLY A 94 -10.53 -11.29 -10.19
CA GLY A 94 -11.52 -11.86 -11.10
C GLY A 94 -11.95 -10.90 -12.20
N GLU A 95 -12.13 -9.62 -11.86
CA GLU A 95 -12.51 -8.57 -12.81
C GLU A 95 -11.30 -7.85 -13.42
N LYS A 96 -10.11 -8.10 -12.87
CA LYS A 96 -8.81 -7.52 -13.31
C LYS A 96 -8.81 -6.00 -13.32
N ARG A 97 -9.46 -5.37 -12.33
CA ARG A 97 -9.57 -3.92 -12.20
C ARG A 97 -9.54 -3.46 -10.74
N TRP A 98 -9.23 -2.20 -10.55
CA TRP A 98 -9.36 -1.51 -9.28
C TRP A 98 -10.82 -1.13 -9.00
N LEU A 99 -11.19 -1.21 -7.72
CA LEU A 99 -12.50 -0.82 -7.21
C LEU A 99 -12.32 0.35 -6.24
N THR A 100 -13.33 1.22 -6.21
CA THR A 100 -13.38 2.33 -5.25
C THR A 100 -13.85 1.82 -3.89
N ALA A 101 -13.18 2.27 -2.84
CA ALA A 101 -13.55 1.97 -1.46
C ALA A 101 -13.55 3.23 -0.61
N ALA A 102 -14.30 3.18 0.50
CA ALA A 102 -14.30 4.25 1.50
C ALA A 102 -12.93 4.36 2.19
N ASP A 103 -12.61 5.56 2.63
CA ASP A 103 -11.41 5.83 3.42
C ASP A 103 -11.45 5.10 4.77
N THR A 104 -10.28 4.81 5.31
CA THR A 104 -10.10 4.18 6.61
C THR A 104 -9.22 5.03 7.54
N THR A 105 -8.99 4.55 8.75
CA THR A 105 -8.05 5.19 9.68
C THR A 105 -6.65 5.28 9.05
N PRO A 106 -6.09 6.48 8.91
CA PRO A 106 -4.78 6.65 8.30
C PRO A 106 -3.67 6.07 9.19
N VAL A 107 -2.78 5.30 8.58
CA VAL A 107 -1.62 4.69 9.24
C VAL A 107 -0.52 4.48 8.20
N MET A 108 0.73 4.63 8.58
CA MET A 108 1.89 4.37 7.73
C MET A 108 2.91 3.49 8.45
N ASP A 109 4.02 3.19 7.79
CA ASP A 109 5.08 2.30 8.27
C ASP A 109 4.61 0.88 8.57
N LEU A 110 3.72 0.38 7.73
CA LEU A 110 3.20 -0.97 7.83
C LEU A 110 4.16 -1.99 7.21
N ARG A 111 4.12 -3.22 7.71
CA ARG A 111 4.80 -4.38 7.15
C ARG A 111 3.82 -5.40 6.58
N SER A 112 2.69 -5.57 7.27
CA SER A 112 1.62 -6.48 6.87
C SER A 112 0.28 -6.02 7.42
N LEU A 113 -0.78 -6.58 6.88
CA LEU A 113 -2.11 -6.57 7.46
C LEU A 113 -2.43 -7.98 7.95
N ILE A 114 -3.35 -8.10 8.86
CA ILE A 114 -3.87 -9.39 9.35
C ILE A 114 -5.38 -9.42 9.21
N GLU A 115 -5.93 -10.62 9.06
CA GLU A 115 -7.36 -10.85 9.07
C GLU A 115 -7.74 -11.63 10.33
N ILE A 116 -8.76 -11.17 11.02
CA ILE A 116 -9.35 -11.84 12.19
C ILE A 116 -10.86 -11.83 12.00
N ASP A 117 -11.46 -12.99 11.91
CA ASP A 117 -12.91 -13.18 11.73
C ASP A 117 -13.50 -12.38 10.54
N GLY A 118 -12.77 -12.34 9.42
CA GLY A 118 -13.18 -11.63 8.20
C GLY A 118 -12.98 -10.11 8.23
N GLU A 119 -12.34 -9.60 9.26
CA GLU A 119 -12.04 -8.18 9.42
C GLU A 119 -10.54 -7.90 9.29
N VAL A 120 -10.20 -6.82 8.62
CA VAL A 120 -8.80 -6.44 8.34
C VAL A 120 -8.27 -5.50 9.42
N TYR A 121 -7.05 -5.79 9.88
CA TYR A 121 -6.36 -4.99 10.90
C TYR A 121 -4.92 -4.70 10.51
N SER A 122 -4.42 -3.55 10.99
CA SER A 122 -2.99 -3.27 11.08
C SER A 122 -2.55 -3.34 12.55
N VAL A 123 -1.29 -3.74 12.76
CA VAL A 123 -0.66 -3.81 14.08
C VAL A 123 0.53 -2.87 14.10
N GLY A 124 0.54 -1.94 15.04
CA GLY A 124 1.60 -0.96 15.14
C GLY A 124 1.57 0.07 14.01
N GLY A 125 2.75 0.43 13.52
CA GLY A 125 2.91 1.47 12.50
C GLY A 125 3.08 2.86 13.09
N MET A 126 2.79 3.86 12.26
CA MET A 126 2.96 5.27 12.61
C MET A 126 1.72 6.06 12.17
N THR A 127 1.23 6.93 13.04
CA THR A 127 0.07 7.80 12.79
C THR A 127 0.52 9.23 12.51
N SER A 128 -0.43 10.15 12.28
CA SER A 128 -0.14 11.57 12.04
C SER A 128 0.76 12.18 13.11
N GLY A 129 1.61 13.12 12.70
CA GLY A 129 2.61 13.73 13.57
C GLY A 129 3.76 12.78 13.93
N GLN A 130 4.01 11.75 13.12
CA GLN A 130 5.09 10.77 13.26
C GLN A 130 5.03 9.99 14.58
N GLN A 131 3.82 9.78 15.10
CA GLN A 131 3.62 9.06 16.36
C GLN A 131 3.65 7.55 16.15
N VAL A 132 4.60 6.87 16.77
CA VAL A 132 4.65 5.40 16.77
C VAL A 132 3.44 4.84 17.51
N SER A 133 2.73 3.91 16.89
CA SER A 133 1.54 3.29 17.46
C SER A 133 1.83 1.84 17.87
N GLY A 134 1.40 1.46 19.06
CA GLY A 134 1.35 0.06 19.50
C GLY A 134 -0.06 -0.55 19.41
N LYS A 135 -0.97 0.11 18.70
CA LYS A 135 -2.38 -0.28 18.65
C LYS A 135 -2.66 -1.30 17.55
N LEU A 136 -3.68 -2.12 17.79
CA LEU A 136 -4.41 -2.87 16.78
C LEU A 136 -5.50 -1.94 16.21
N ILE A 137 -5.44 -1.65 14.90
CA ILE A 137 -6.37 -0.75 14.23
C ILE A 137 -7.21 -1.56 13.24
N LYS A 138 -8.54 -1.53 13.40
CA LYS A 138 -9.48 -2.14 12.48
C LYS A 138 -9.69 -1.25 11.26
N HIS A 139 -9.69 -1.86 10.09
CA HIS A 139 -9.91 -1.20 8.81
C HIS A 139 -11.14 -1.79 8.11
N PRO A 140 -12.35 -1.24 8.32
CA PRO A 140 -13.54 -1.69 7.60
C PRO A 140 -13.36 -1.46 6.09
N ILE A 141 -13.51 -2.50 5.29
CA ILE A 141 -13.43 -2.41 3.82
C ILE A 141 -14.85 -2.26 3.27
N LYS A 142 -15.17 -1.08 2.75
CA LYS A 142 -16.49 -0.76 2.20
C LYS A 142 -16.32 -0.30 0.76
N LEU A 143 -16.77 -1.11 -0.20
CA LEU A 143 -16.81 -0.74 -1.61
C LEU A 143 -17.87 0.36 -1.85
N GLN A 144 -17.62 1.21 -2.86
CA GLN A 144 -18.49 2.30 -3.29
C GLN A 144 -18.94 2.11 -4.74
#